data_39d5c4b806465f870d084eb137b4fa0d
#
_entry.id   39d5c4b806465f870d084eb137b4fa0d
#
_cell.length_a   1.000
_cell.length_b   1.000
_cell.length_c   1.000
_cell.angle_alpha   90.00
_cell.angle_beta   90.00
_cell.angle_gamma   90.00
#
_symmetry.space_group_name_H-M   'P 1'
#
loop_
_entity.id
_entity.type
_entity.pdbx_description
1 polymer ?
#
loop_
_entity_poly.entity_id
_entity_poly.type
_entity_poly.pdbx_seq_one_letter_code
_entity_poly.pdbx_strand_id
1 'polypeptide(L)'
;MSAYELPAWLDTRFIENALSRTAAPDKAELRDILDKSLALKSLTIQEATALMRVTDPEDVALMMKTADAVKQKVYGDRIVLTAPLHISNHCGSECLYCANRKSNTLIQRKYMTSPEMREAAGKLIRQGHKRIVLVSGQLPNADVEYLAEAISIMYTVFDGHGEVRRVNVNVGPLNADQYSVLLDADVGTVLIYQDTYHPDYYK
;
A
#
# COMPACT_ATOMS: atom_id res chain seq x y z
N MET A 1 -9.81 10.57 27.82
CA MET A 1 -9.56 10.11 26.44
C MET A 1 -9.33 11.37 25.62
N SER A 2 -8.13 11.59 25.08
CA SER A 2 -7.86 12.72 24.19
C SER A 2 -8.74 12.56 22.95
N ALA A 3 -9.53 13.56 22.62
CA ALA A 3 -10.25 13.58 21.36
C ALA A 3 -9.20 13.50 20.23
N TYR A 4 -9.31 12.51 19.34
CA TYR A 4 -8.46 12.44 18.17
C TYR A 4 -8.73 13.66 17.30
N GLU A 5 -7.73 14.53 17.18
CA GLU A 5 -7.81 15.71 16.35
C GLU A 5 -7.37 15.34 14.93
N LEU A 6 -8.28 15.53 13.97
CA LEU A 6 -7.97 15.26 12.56
C LEU A 6 -6.84 16.18 12.09
N PRO A 7 -5.94 15.69 11.22
CA PRO A 7 -4.92 16.53 10.62
C PRO A 7 -5.54 17.74 9.91
N ALA A 8 -4.94 18.93 10.04
CA ALA A 8 -5.46 20.17 9.45
C ALA A 8 -5.61 20.12 7.91
N TRP A 9 -4.87 19.23 7.23
CA TRP A 9 -4.97 19.00 5.79
C TRP A 9 -6.18 18.14 5.39
N LEU A 10 -6.84 17.46 6.34
CA LEU A 10 -7.99 16.59 6.10
C LEU A 10 -9.30 17.37 6.32
N ASP A 11 -9.84 17.94 5.27
CA ASP A 11 -11.14 18.62 5.29
C ASP A 11 -12.28 17.60 5.12
N THR A 12 -12.81 17.10 6.24
CA THR A 12 -13.92 16.14 6.24
C THR A 12 -15.21 16.73 5.67
N ARG A 13 -15.45 18.04 5.87
CA ARG A 13 -16.66 18.69 5.33
C ARG A 13 -16.63 18.74 3.81
N PHE A 14 -15.45 19.03 3.25
CA PHE A 14 -15.26 18.99 1.80
C PHE A 14 -15.50 17.60 1.24
N ILE A 15 -14.99 16.56 1.90
CA ILE A 15 -15.19 15.16 1.50
C ILE A 15 -16.66 14.77 1.61
N GLU A 16 -17.31 15.07 2.73
CA GLU A 16 -18.72 14.78 2.96
C GLU A 16 -19.62 15.48 1.93
N ASN A 17 -19.35 16.76 1.63
CA ASN A 17 -20.05 17.49 0.58
C ASN A 17 -19.89 16.86 -0.80
N ALA A 18 -18.68 16.43 -1.15
CA ALA A 18 -18.43 15.72 -2.41
C ALA A 18 -19.18 14.38 -2.44
N LEU A 19 -19.16 13.62 -1.35
CA LEU A 19 -19.87 12.35 -1.23
C LEU A 19 -21.40 12.49 -1.14
N SER A 20 -21.93 13.69 -0.79
CA SER A 20 -23.36 13.95 -0.75
C SER A 20 -24.01 13.97 -2.12
N ARG A 21 -23.25 14.04 -3.20
CA ARG A 21 -23.78 13.89 -4.55
C ARG A 21 -24.52 12.55 -4.68
N THR A 22 -25.79 12.61 -5.00
CA THR A 22 -26.67 11.43 -5.15
C THR A 22 -26.91 11.04 -6.61
N ALA A 23 -26.85 12.03 -7.51
CA ALA A 23 -27.10 11.80 -8.94
C ALA A 23 -25.82 11.26 -9.64
N ALA A 24 -26.02 10.26 -10.51
CA ALA A 24 -25.00 9.84 -11.47
C ALA A 24 -24.69 11.00 -12.45
N PRO A 25 -23.49 11.01 -13.06
CA PRO A 25 -23.19 11.94 -14.14
C PRO A 25 -24.11 11.67 -15.33
N ASP A 26 -24.48 12.70 -16.07
CA ASP A 26 -25.09 12.49 -17.38
C ASP A 26 -24.06 11.95 -18.39
N LYS A 27 -24.55 11.56 -19.59
CA LYS A 27 -23.69 10.96 -20.61
C LYS A 27 -22.58 11.90 -21.13
N ALA A 28 -22.80 13.22 -21.07
CA ALA A 28 -21.79 14.19 -21.50
C ALA A 28 -20.73 14.35 -20.42
N GLU A 29 -21.13 14.58 -19.18
CA GLU A 29 -20.23 14.66 -18.01
C GLU A 29 -19.38 13.37 -17.88
N LEU A 30 -20.00 12.19 -18.03
CA LEU A 30 -19.27 10.92 -17.98
C LEU A 30 -18.19 10.86 -19.06
N ARG A 31 -18.51 11.23 -20.31
CA ARG A 31 -17.53 11.24 -21.40
C ARG A 31 -16.37 12.19 -21.13
N ASP A 32 -16.65 13.40 -20.67
CA ASP A 32 -15.61 14.39 -20.37
C ASP A 32 -14.64 13.88 -19.29
N ILE A 33 -15.15 13.22 -18.24
CA ILE A 33 -14.34 12.60 -17.19
C ILE A 33 -13.48 11.47 -17.76
N LEU A 34 -14.06 10.60 -18.59
CA LEU A 34 -13.34 9.48 -19.19
C LEU A 34 -12.28 9.93 -20.20
N ASP A 35 -12.56 10.94 -21.01
CA ASP A 35 -11.61 11.53 -21.96
C ASP A 35 -10.44 12.19 -21.22
N LYS A 36 -10.73 12.87 -20.11
CA LYS A 36 -9.69 13.41 -19.20
C LYS A 36 -8.79 12.30 -18.67
N SER A 37 -9.37 11.16 -18.27
CA SER A 37 -8.63 9.98 -17.80
C SER A 37 -7.76 9.38 -18.92
N LEU A 38 -8.29 9.26 -20.15
CA LEU A 38 -7.53 8.81 -21.32
C LEU A 38 -6.38 9.76 -21.66
N ALA A 39 -6.52 11.05 -21.38
CA ALA A 39 -5.45 12.03 -21.51
C ALA A 39 -4.41 11.95 -20.36
N LEU A 40 -4.52 10.98 -19.45
CA LEU A 40 -3.68 10.79 -18.26
C LEU A 40 -3.64 12.02 -17.32
N LYS A 41 -4.74 12.76 -17.25
CA LYS A 41 -4.91 13.88 -16.34
C LYS A 41 -5.60 13.39 -15.06
N SER A 42 -5.13 13.88 -13.91
CA SER A 42 -5.72 13.55 -12.61
C SER A 42 -7.17 14.03 -12.53
N LEU A 43 -8.04 13.17 -12.00
CA LEU A 43 -9.42 13.52 -11.70
C LEU A 43 -9.49 14.37 -10.43
N THR A 44 -10.46 15.27 -10.39
CA THR A 44 -10.84 15.97 -9.16
C THR A 44 -11.66 15.05 -8.25
N ILE A 45 -11.83 15.44 -6.99
CA ILE A 45 -12.68 14.69 -6.06
C ILE A 45 -14.13 14.67 -6.56
N GLN A 46 -14.63 15.76 -7.14
CA GLN A 46 -15.98 15.84 -7.70
C GLN A 46 -16.17 14.87 -8.86
N GLU A 47 -15.20 14.78 -9.77
CA GLU A 47 -15.23 13.83 -10.89
C GLU A 47 -15.15 12.39 -10.39
N ALA A 48 -14.29 12.11 -9.39
CA ALA A 48 -14.19 10.78 -8.78
C ALA A 48 -15.50 10.36 -8.09
N THR A 49 -16.13 11.27 -7.33
CA THR A 49 -17.43 11.00 -6.69
C THR A 49 -18.57 10.87 -7.70
N ALA A 50 -18.51 11.55 -8.85
CA ALA A 50 -19.45 11.34 -9.93
C ALA A 50 -19.36 9.91 -10.48
N LEU A 51 -18.16 9.42 -10.75
CA LEU A 51 -17.94 8.04 -11.19
C LEU A 51 -18.44 7.00 -10.20
N MET A 52 -18.34 7.25 -8.89
CA MET A 52 -18.85 6.37 -7.84
C MET A 52 -20.39 6.22 -7.86
N ARG A 53 -21.11 7.08 -8.56
CA ARG A 53 -22.58 7.04 -8.69
C ARG A 53 -23.06 6.37 -9.96
N VAL A 54 -22.16 5.97 -10.84
CA VAL A 54 -22.50 5.25 -12.08
C VAL A 54 -22.94 3.83 -11.72
N THR A 55 -24.17 3.48 -12.08
CA THR A 55 -24.76 2.15 -11.86
C THR A 55 -25.31 1.52 -13.13
N ASP A 56 -25.49 2.31 -14.18
CA ASP A 56 -25.91 1.80 -15.48
C ASP A 56 -24.87 0.83 -16.04
N PRO A 57 -25.26 -0.41 -16.44
CA PRO A 57 -24.30 -1.42 -16.87
C PRO A 57 -23.47 -1.03 -18.09
N GLU A 58 -24.03 -0.26 -19.04
CA GLU A 58 -23.31 0.20 -20.24
C GLU A 58 -22.26 1.24 -19.87
N ASP A 59 -22.60 2.16 -18.97
CA ASP A 59 -21.67 3.17 -18.47
C ASP A 59 -20.56 2.55 -17.62
N VAL A 60 -20.88 1.56 -16.78
CA VAL A 60 -19.87 0.79 -16.04
C VAL A 60 -18.92 0.06 -17.03
N ALA A 61 -19.46 -0.57 -18.07
CA ALA A 61 -18.64 -1.22 -19.09
C ALA A 61 -17.72 -0.22 -19.81
N LEU A 62 -18.23 0.99 -20.10
CA LEU A 62 -17.43 2.07 -20.69
C LEU A 62 -16.32 2.53 -19.75
N MET A 63 -16.60 2.69 -18.46
CA MET A 63 -15.59 3.01 -17.43
C MET A 63 -14.50 1.93 -17.38
N MET A 64 -14.87 0.65 -17.35
CA MET A 64 -13.92 -0.47 -17.30
C MET A 64 -13.04 -0.50 -18.56
N LYS A 65 -13.62 -0.29 -19.74
CA LYS A 65 -12.88 -0.20 -21.00
C LYS A 65 -11.89 0.98 -20.99
N THR A 66 -12.31 2.12 -20.46
CA THR A 66 -11.44 3.29 -20.30
C THR A 66 -10.30 3.03 -19.34
N ALA A 67 -10.57 2.39 -18.19
CA ALA A 67 -9.55 2.02 -17.22
C ALA A 67 -8.52 1.05 -17.81
N ASP A 68 -8.96 0.08 -18.62
CA ASP A 68 -8.04 -0.82 -19.33
C ASP A 68 -7.18 -0.05 -20.34
N ALA A 69 -7.75 0.86 -21.12
CA ALA A 69 -7.00 1.69 -22.06
C ALA A 69 -5.97 2.58 -21.35
N VAL A 70 -6.30 3.17 -20.20
CA VAL A 70 -5.36 3.91 -19.36
C VAL A 70 -4.23 3.00 -18.86
N LYS A 71 -4.57 1.81 -18.35
CA LYS A 71 -3.60 0.80 -17.90
C LYS A 71 -2.67 0.40 -19.05
N GLN A 72 -3.19 0.11 -20.22
CA GLN A 72 -2.40 -0.25 -21.39
C GLN A 72 -1.47 0.88 -21.84
N LYS A 73 -1.96 2.14 -21.80
CA LYS A 73 -1.16 3.31 -22.15
C LYS A 73 0.02 3.54 -21.19
N VAL A 74 -0.16 3.27 -19.89
CA VAL A 74 0.85 3.52 -18.85
C VAL A 74 1.79 2.33 -18.68
N TYR A 75 1.26 1.10 -18.65
CA TYR A 75 1.99 -0.10 -18.28
C TYR A 75 2.16 -1.12 -19.41
N GLY A 76 1.37 -0.99 -20.49
CA GLY A 76 1.30 -2.02 -21.53
C GLY A 76 0.85 -3.37 -20.96
N ASP A 77 1.40 -4.46 -21.51
CA ASP A 77 1.07 -5.84 -21.09
C ASP A 77 1.83 -6.30 -19.84
N ARG A 78 2.59 -5.42 -19.19
CA ARG A 78 3.40 -5.78 -18.04
C ARG A 78 2.52 -6.10 -16.83
N ILE A 79 2.80 -7.24 -16.21
CA ILE A 79 2.30 -7.64 -14.91
C ILE A 79 3.46 -7.66 -13.93
N VAL A 80 3.28 -7.09 -12.76
CA VAL A 80 4.28 -7.10 -11.69
C VAL A 80 3.86 -8.11 -10.63
N LEU A 81 4.65 -9.18 -10.49
CA LEU A 81 4.48 -10.13 -9.43
C LEU A 81 5.28 -9.68 -8.21
N THR A 82 4.60 -9.57 -7.08
CA THR A 82 5.21 -9.18 -5.80
C THR A 82 4.80 -10.17 -4.73
N ALA A 83 5.75 -10.64 -3.93
CA ALA A 83 5.49 -11.52 -2.81
C ALA A 83 5.69 -10.80 -1.47
N PRO A 84 4.76 -10.90 -0.52
CA PRO A 84 4.99 -10.45 0.85
C PRO A 84 5.87 -11.46 1.60
N LEU A 85 6.79 -10.97 2.42
CA LEU A 85 7.58 -11.73 3.36
C LEU A 85 7.46 -11.10 4.74
N HIS A 86 6.76 -11.77 5.64
CA HIS A 86 6.61 -11.32 7.02
C HIS A 86 7.89 -11.62 7.81
N ILE A 87 8.69 -10.57 8.06
CA ILE A 87 9.96 -10.71 8.78
C ILE A 87 9.82 -10.62 10.30
N SER A 88 8.71 -10.02 10.77
CA SER A 88 8.39 -9.96 12.20
C SER A 88 6.88 -9.82 12.41
N ASN A 89 6.38 -10.39 13.51
CA ASN A 89 5.02 -10.17 14.01
C ASN A 89 5.00 -9.34 15.30
N HIS A 90 6.14 -8.73 15.67
CA HIS A 90 6.17 -7.74 16.74
C HIS A 90 5.46 -6.46 16.29
N CYS A 91 4.66 -5.87 17.18
CA CYS A 91 3.97 -4.61 16.91
C CYS A 91 3.76 -3.85 18.22
N GLY A 92 3.99 -2.54 18.18
CA GLY A 92 3.72 -1.62 19.28
C GLY A 92 2.31 -1.02 19.28
N SER A 93 1.54 -1.26 18.20
CA SER A 93 0.20 -0.69 18.01
C SER A 93 -0.92 -1.57 18.55
N GLU A 94 -2.11 -0.97 18.77
CA GLU A 94 -3.30 -1.62 19.35
C GLU A 94 -4.48 -1.68 18.37
N CYS A 95 -4.22 -1.86 17.09
CA CYS A 95 -5.29 -1.98 16.07
C CYS A 95 -6.22 -3.15 16.41
N LEU A 96 -7.48 -2.86 16.74
CA LEU A 96 -8.42 -3.83 17.29
C LEU A 96 -8.69 -5.02 16.37
N TYR A 97 -8.61 -4.84 15.06
CA TYR A 97 -8.81 -5.89 14.06
C TYR A 97 -7.56 -6.76 13.82
N CYS A 98 -6.36 -6.33 14.29
CA CYS A 98 -5.11 -6.97 13.95
C CYS A 98 -4.71 -8.03 14.97
N ALA A 99 -4.38 -9.24 14.49
CA ALA A 99 -3.86 -10.29 15.36
C ALA A 99 -2.51 -9.94 15.98
N ASN A 100 -1.71 -9.08 15.32
CA ASN A 100 -0.39 -8.67 15.80
C ASN A 100 -0.43 -7.49 16.81
N ARG A 101 -1.61 -7.00 17.22
CA ARG A 101 -1.70 -5.91 18.19
C ARG A 101 -0.93 -6.25 19.48
N LYS A 102 -0.37 -5.23 20.12
CA LYS A 102 0.51 -5.37 21.30
C LYS A 102 -0.13 -6.18 22.43
N SER A 103 -1.42 -5.94 22.72
CA SER A 103 -2.17 -6.60 23.80
C SER A 103 -2.48 -8.09 23.53
N ASN A 104 -2.33 -8.58 22.30
CA ASN A 104 -2.59 -9.99 22.00
C ASN A 104 -1.43 -10.86 22.48
N THR A 105 -1.61 -11.52 23.63
CA THR A 105 -0.63 -12.43 24.25
C THR A 105 -0.76 -13.88 23.77
N LEU A 106 -1.75 -14.18 22.93
CA LEU A 106 -2.00 -15.55 22.43
C LEU A 106 -1.07 -15.97 21.29
N ILE A 107 -0.38 -15.00 20.67
CA ILE A 107 0.55 -15.28 19.56
C ILE A 107 2.00 -15.29 20.06
N GLN A 108 2.76 -16.24 19.53
CA GLN A 108 4.21 -16.25 19.74
C GLN A 108 4.86 -15.16 18.88
N ARG A 109 5.59 -14.25 19.52
CA ARG A 109 6.33 -13.18 18.85
C ARG A 109 7.66 -13.69 18.30
N LYS A 110 7.99 -13.27 17.10
CA LYS A 110 9.21 -13.69 16.41
C LYS A 110 9.74 -12.60 15.49
N TYR A 111 11.07 -12.46 15.48
CA TYR A 111 11.84 -11.88 14.39
C TYR A 111 12.43 -13.01 13.55
N MET A 112 12.40 -12.89 12.22
CA MET A 112 13.16 -13.79 11.36
C MET A 112 14.65 -13.52 11.51
N THR A 113 15.42 -14.59 11.58
CA THR A 113 16.89 -14.51 11.55
C THR A 113 17.39 -14.34 10.11
N SER A 114 18.61 -13.83 9.95
CA SER A 114 19.23 -13.65 8.63
C SER A 114 19.29 -14.95 7.80
N PRO A 115 19.59 -16.16 8.37
CA PRO A 115 19.48 -17.40 7.63
C PRO A 115 18.05 -17.73 7.17
N GLU A 116 17.03 -17.53 8.02
CA GLU A 116 15.63 -17.75 7.64
C GLU A 116 15.18 -16.81 6.53
N MET A 117 15.63 -15.54 6.56
CA MET A 117 15.36 -14.57 5.50
C MET A 117 15.96 -15.01 4.17
N ARG A 118 17.21 -15.48 4.16
CA ARG A 118 17.89 -15.99 2.96
C ARG A 118 17.19 -17.19 2.38
N GLU A 119 16.79 -18.15 3.22
CA GLU A 119 16.05 -19.34 2.78
C GLU A 119 14.70 -18.96 2.17
N ALA A 120 13.95 -18.06 2.81
CA ALA A 120 12.67 -17.60 2.32
C ALA A 120 12.81 -16.84 0.98
N ALA A 121 13.80 -15.96 0.85
CA ALA A 121 14.08 -15.26 -0.39
C ALA A 121 14.42 -16.23 -1.53
N GLY A 122 15.24 -17.24 -1.29
CA GLY A 122 15.56 -18.28 -2.29
C GLY A 122 14.31 -19.03 -2.75
N LYS A 123 13.40 -19.38 -1.83
CA LYS A 123 12.11 -20.00 -2.18
C LYS A 123 11.27 -19.09 -3.08
N LEU A 124 11.18 -17.81 -2.77
CA LEU A 124 10.42 -16.84 -3.55
C LEU A 124 11.04 -16.64 -4.95
N ILE A 125 12.36 -16.58 -5.05
CA ILE A 125 13.07 -16.48 -6.33
C ILE A 125 12.78 -17.68 -7.23
N ARG A 126 12.81 -18.89 -6.69
CA ARG A 126 12.45 -20.12 -7.42
C ARG A 126 11.00 -20.13 -7.94
N GLN A 127 10.09 -19.48 -7.21
CA GLN A 127 8.70 -19.29 -7.63
C GLN A 127 8.54 -18.18 -8.68
N GLY A 128 9.61 -17.49 -9.07
CA GLY A 128 9.60 -16.42 -10.07
C GLY A 128 9.43 -15.02 -9.52
N HIS A 129 9.33 -14.82 -8.20
CA HIS A 129 9.18 -13.50 -7.60
C HIS A 129 10.51 -12.75 -7.61
N LYS A 130 10.52 -11.58 -8.26
CA LYS A 130 11.67 -10.67 -8.33
C LYS A 130 11.44 -9.38 -7.54
N ARG A 131 10.24 -9.20 -6.99
CA ARG A 131 9.89 -8.14 -6.06
C ARG A 131 9.38 -8.75 -4.77
N ILE A 132 9.93 -8.26 -3.66
CA ILE A 132 9.53 -8.68 -2.31
C ILE A 132 9.02 -7.46 -1.56
N VAL A 133 7.96 -7.61 -0.79
CA VAL A 133 7.54 -6.65 0.22
C VAL A 133 7.85 -7.26 1.58
N LEU A 134 8.82 -6.69 2.29
CA LEU A 134 9.08 -7.05 3.67
C LEU A 134 7.96 -6.45 4.54
N VAL A 135 7.34 -7.29 5.34
CA VAL A 135 6.20 -6.90 6.17
C VAL A 135 6.54 -7.06 7.63
N SER A 136 6.31 -6.03 8.41
CA SER A 136 6.30 -6.10 9.87
C SER A 136 5.21 -5.19 10.44
N GLY A 137 4.89 -5.36 11.73
CA GLY A 137 4.14 -4.35 12.46
C GLY A 137 5.00 -3.11 12.75
N GLN A 138 4.48 -2.21 13.57
CA GLN A 138 5.28 -1.13 14.14
C GLN A 138 6.26 -1.74 15.14
N LEU A 139 7.51 -1.91 14.70
CA LEU A 139 8.54 -2.53 15.52
C LEU A 139 8.79 -1.71 16.79
N PRO A 140 8.93 -2.36 17.95
CA PRO A 140 9.35 -1.69 19.18
C PRO A 140 10.70 -0.99 18.95
N ASN A 141 10.85 0.21 19.50
CA ASN A 141 12.04 1.07 19.35
C ASN A 141 12.38 1.45 17.88
N ALA A 142 11.42 1.25 16.97
CA ALA A 142 11.59 1.52 15.54
C ALA A 142 12.92 0.96 15.00
N ASP A 143 13.11 -0.34 15.19
CA ASP A 143 14.34 -1.10 14.85
C ASP A 143 14.62 -1.03 13.33
N VAL A 144 15.09 0.13 12.91
CA VAL A 144 15.34 0.44 11.50
C VAL A 144 16.56 -0.29 10.98
N GLU A 145 17.54 -0.56 11.82
CA GLU A 145 18.75 -1.33 11.49
C GLU A 145 18.38 -2.76 11.08
N TYR A 146 17.45 -3.39 11.80
CA TYR A 146 16.92 -4.70 11.42
C TYR A 146 16.23 -4.68 10.06
N LEU A 147 15.45 -3.61 9.77
CA LEU A 147 14.81 -3.45 8.46
C LEU A 147 15.86 -3.24 7.35
N ALA A 148 16.86 -2.41 7.59
CA ALA A 148 17.95 -2.15 6.64
C ALA A 148 18.77 -3.43 6.38
N GLU A 149 19.09 -4.19 7.42
CA GLU A 149 19.74 -5.50 7.28
C GLU A 149 18.89 -6.47 6.47
N ALA A 150 17.58 -6.54 6.76
CA ALA A 150 16.66 -7.40 6.02
C ALA A 150 16.61 -7.04 4.53
N ILE A 151 16.56 -5.74 4.17
CA ILE A 151 16.61 -5.27 2.78
C ILE A 151 17.93 -5.72 2.12
N SER A 152 19.04 -5.47 2.77
CA SER A 152 20.36 -5.84 2.27
C SER A 152 20.49 -7.35 2.04
N ILE A 153 19.98 -8.16 2.96
CA ILE A 153 19.95 -9.62 2.83
C ILE A 153 19.21 -10.03 1.56
N MET A 154 18.02 -9.45 1.31
CA MET A 154 17.21 -9.79 0.12
C MET A 154 18.00 -9.59 -1.17
N TYR A 155 18.74 -8.49 -1.29
CA TYR A 155 19.54 -8.19 -2.49
C TYR A 155 20.78 -9.07 -2.66
N THR A 156 21.25 -9.75 -1.61
CA THR A 156 22.41 -10.66 -1.68
C THR A 156 22.05 -12.09 -2.04
N VAL A 157 20.76 -12.43 -2.07
CA VAL A 157 20.32 -13.79 -2.37
C VAL A 157 20.25 -14.00 -3.87
N PHE A 158 21.04 -14.95 -4.35
CA PHE A 158 20.98 -15.46 -5.70
C PHE A 158 20.54 -16.93 -5.67
N ASP A 159 19.67 -17.29 -6.59
CA ASP A 159 19.29 -18.67 -6.89
C ASP A 159 19.39 -18.86 -8.40
N GLY A 160 19.58 -20.09 -8.89
CA GLY A 160 19.70 -20.39 -10.33
C GLY A 160 18.57 -19.80 -11.19
N HIS A 161 17.46 -19.39 -10.59
CA HIS A 161 16.36 -18.68 -11.22
C HIS A 161 16.49 -17.14 -11.19
N GLY A 162 17.59 -16.61 -10.68
CA GLY A 162 17.94 -15.19 -10.63
C GLY A 162 18.02 -14.60 -9.22
N GLU A 163 17.70 -13.33 -9.08
CA GLU A 163 17.88 -12.51 -7.89
C GLU A 163 16.66 -11.63 -7.61
N VAL A 164 16.56 -11.08 -6.41
CA VAL A 164 15.59 -10.03 -6.05
C VAL A 164 16.04 -8.72 -6.71
N ARG A 165 15.13 -8.06 -7.43
CA ARG A 165 15.39 -6.80 -8.15
C ARG A 165 14.83 -5.58 -7.45
N ARG A 166 13.89 -5.76 -6.53
CA ARG A 166 13.28 -4.67 -5.79
C ARG A 166 12.73 -5.15 -4.47
N VAL A 167 13.12 -4.48 -3.40
CA VAL A 167 12.60 -4.69 -2.05
C VAL A 167 11.78 -3.48 -1.65
N ASN A 168 10.51 -3.70 -1.37
CA ASN A 168 9.64 -2.73 -0.72
C ASN A 168 9.46 -3.11 0.75
N VAL A 169 9.05 -2.17 1.58
CA VAL A 169 8.72 -2.45 2.97
C VAL A 169 7.31 -1.98 3.30
N ASN A 170 6.60 -2.75 4.10
CA ASN A 170 5.33 -2.38 4.73
C ASN A 170 5.53 -2.46 6.24
N VAL A 171 5.69 -1.30 6.85
CA VAL A 171 6.08 -1.15 8.26
C VAL A 171 5.27 0.00 8.88
N GLY A 172 5.35 0.16 10.20
CA GLY A 172 4.80 1.34 10.87
C GLY A 172 5.48 2.65 10.45
N PRO A 173 4.90 3.80 10.80
CA PRO A 173 5.49 5.11 10.54
C PRO A 173 6.89 5.24 11.17
N LEU A 174 7.79 5.88 10.45
CA LEU A 174 9.17 6.16 10.84
C LEU A 174 9.42 7.67 10.83
N ASN A 175 10.46 8.14 11.49
CA ASN A 175 10.91 9.53 11.38
C ASN A 175 11.85 9.73 10.17
N ALA A 176 12.24 10.97 9.88
CA ALA A 176 13.05 11.31 8.71
C ALA A 176 14.42 10.60 8.71
N ASP A 177 15.09 10.53 9.85
CA ASP A 177 16.41 9.88 9.95
C ASP A 177 16.31 8.36 9.68
N GLN A 178 15.25 7.72 10.18
CA GLN A 178 14.99 6.31 9.95
C GLN A 178 14.66 6.03 8.47
N TYR A 179 13.92 6.93 7.80
CA TYR A 179 13.72 6.80 6.34
C TYR A 179 15.04 6.94 5.58
N SER A 180 15.98 7.77 6.03
CA SER A 180 17.31 7.88 5.43
C SER A 180 18.08 6.57 5.51
N VAL A 181 18.04 5.88 6.65
CA VAL A 181 18.67 4.55 6.80
C VAL A 181 18.09 3.53 5.81
N LEU A 182 16.76 3.54 5.62
CA LEU A 182 16.15 2.65 4.63
C LEU A 182 16.51 3.03 3.18
N LEU A 183 16.66 4.33 2.91
CA LEU A 183 17.10 4.80 1.60
C LEU A 183 18.54 4.34 1.30
N ASP A 184 19.44 4.41 2.27
CA ASP A 184 20.82 3.93 2.15
C ASP A 184 20.88 2.40 1.94
N ALA A 185 19.89 1.66 2.43
CA ALA A 185 19.73 0.23 2.19
C ALA A 185 19.06 -0.09 0.83
N ASP A 186 18.83 0.90 -0.04
CA ASP A 186 18.20 0.75 -1.37
C ASP A 186 16.73 0.28 -1.30
N VAL A 187 15.95 0.81 -0.35
CA VAL A 187 14.52 0.53 -0.28
C VAL A 187 13.80 1.03 -1.54
N GLY A 188 13.01 0.17 -2.15
CA GLY A 188 12.28 0.55 -3.37
C GLY A 188 11.07 1.44 -3.10
N THR A 189 10.26 1.10 -2.11
CA THR A 189 9.05 1.84 -1.69
C THR A 189 8.74 1.51 -0.24
N VAL A 190 8.40 2.52 0.53
CA VAL A 190 7.80 2.33 1.87
C VAL A 190 6.29 2.41 1.74
N LEU A 191 5.59 1.40 2.23
CA LEU A 191 4.13 1.30 2.24
C LEU A 191 3.63 1.51 3.66
N ILE A 192 2.79 2.51 3.86
CA ILE A 192 2.12 2.77 5.13
C ILE A 192 0.62 2.75 4.85
N TYR A 193 -0.10 1.85 5.50
CA TYR A 193 -1.54 1.77 5.35
C TYR A 193 -2.24 2.64 6.39
N GLN A 194 -3.14 3.47 5.90
CA GLN A 194 -4.14 4.16 6.71
C GLN A 194 -5.49 3.51 6.42
N ASP A 195 -5.96 2.68 7.32
CA ASP A 195 -7.18 1.88 7.09
C ASP A 195 -8.44 2.74 7.01
N THR A 196 -8.49 3.83 7.78
CA THR A 196 -9.57 4.81 7.72
C THR A 196 -9.12 6.16 8.24
N TYR A 197 -9.69 7.23 7.70
CA TYR A 197 -9.61 8.59 8.25
C TYR A 197 -10.89 9.00 8.98
N HIS A 198 -11.91 8.13 9.00
CA HIS A 198 -13.18 8.44 9.65
C HIS A 198 -13.01 8.42 11.18
N PRO A 199 -13.34 9.52 11.91
CA PRO A 199 -13.03 9.66 13.34
C PRO A 199 -13.64 8.57 14.21
N ASP A 200 -14.88 8.12 13.88
CA ASP A 200 -15.60 7.15 14.68
C ASP A 200 -15.08 5.73 14.55
N TYR A 201 -14.40 5.41 13.45
CA TYR A 201 -13.79 4.11 13.17
C TYR A 201 -12.29 4.06 13.51
N TYR A 202 -11.68 5.23 13.75
CA TYR A 202 -10.26 5.35 14.12
C TYR A 202 -10.08 5.45 15.64
N LYS A 203 -10.65 4.55 16.42
CA LYS A 203 -10.59 4.55 17.89
C LYS A 203 -9.73 3.44 18.42
#